data_02d65276954d5f4c94ccffab07f45905
#
_entry.id   02d65276954d5f4c94ccffab07f45905
#
_cell.length_a   1.000
_cell.length_b   1.000
_cell.length_c   1.000
_cell.angle_alpha   90.00
_cell.angle_beta   90.00
_cell.angle_gamma   90.00
#
_symmetry.space_group_name_H-M   'P 1'
#
loop_
_entity.id
_entity.type
_entity.pdbx_description
1 polymer ?
#
loop_
_entity_poly.entity_id
_entity_poly.type
_entity_poly.pdbx_seq_one_letter_code
_entity_poly.pdbx_strand_id
1 'polypeptide(L)'
;MTKSVKKRVLYNLNFLKSIGYSYHEIIEINNKELSSDSLPNNFNELKSLVENCYLCELSKVRKHALFGEGNQNASLMLITDEPTATEDELKSHYAGKNGEQLTKMIENVLPLKKEDIYITSLVKCKSLSGMNASHFSSCSAYLFKEIELVNPKLIVTLGEKAYNFLCSDVVPFNQIRGQFINYKTYSVLPTFSVSYLLRNPSSKKEAYYDMLKIKSTLESN
;
A
#
# COMPACT_ATOMS: atom_id res chain seq x y z
N MET A 1 0.34 13.63 15.76
CA MET A 1 -0.80 13.80 16.72
C MET A 1 -1.83 14.76 16.12
N THR A 2 -3.08 14.32 15.97
CA THR A 2 -4.17 15.19 15.52
C THR A 2 -4.48 16.30 16.54
N LYS A 3 -5.03 17.44 16.07
CA LYS A 3 -5.41 18.60 16.91
C LYS A 3 -6.32 18.18 18.09
N SER A 4 -7.17 17.18 17.89
CA SER A 4 -8.09 16.60 18.89
C SER A 4 -7.35 15.83 19.98
N VAL A 5 -6.34 15.02 19.61
CA VAL A 5 -5.54 14.25 20.58
C VAL A 5 -4.68 15.19 21.43
N LYS A 6 -4.08 16.23 20.84
CA LYS A 6 -3.35 17.26 21.58
C LYS A 6 -4.24 17.95 22.63
N LYS A 7 -5.48 18.33 22.24
CA LYS A 7 -6.44 18.95 23.17
C LYS A 7 -6.80 18.04 24.34
N ARG A 8 -7.02 16.76 24.07
CA ARG A 8 -7.36 15.78 25.12
C ARG A 8 -6.19 15.48 26.07
N VAL A 9 -4.98 15.37 25.54
CA VAL A 9 -3.75 15.23 26.36
C VAL A 9 -3.55 16.46 27.23
N LEU A 10 -3.67 17.67 26.65
CA LEU A 10 -3.52 18.93 27.39
C LEU A 10 -4.56 19.06 28.51
N TYR A 11 -5.80 18.69 28.25
CA TYR A 11 -6.87 18.66 29.24
C TYR A 11 -6.53 17.73 30.42
N ASN A 12 -6.13 16.49 30.12
CA ASN A 12 -5.75 15.52 31.14
C ASN A 12 -4.53 15.98 31.97
N LEU A 13 -3.52 16.57 31.32
CA LEU A 13 -2.35 17.13 32.00
C LEU A 13 -2.71 18.29 32.91
N ASN A 14 -3.59 19.21 32.46
CA ASN A 14 -4.09 20.31 33.29
C ASN A 14 -4.93 19.81 34.48
N PHE A 15 -5.75 18.77 34.25
CA PHE A 15 -6.51 18.14 35.35
C PHE A 15 -5.57 17.53 36.38
N LEU A 16 -4.57 16.75 35.95
CA LEU A 16 -3.58 16.15 36.87
C LEU A 16 -2.80 17.22 37.63
N LYS A 17 -2.43 18.33 36.98
CA LYS A 17 -1.79 19.47 37.64
C LYS A 17 -2.70 20.12 38.68
N SER A 18 -4.01 20.22 38.42
CA SER A 18 -4.97 20.82 39.40
C SER A 18 -5.16 19.98 40.67
N ILE A 19 -4.87 18.67 40.61
CA ILE A 19 -4.91 17.76 41.79
C ILE A 19 -3.53 17.51 42.41
N GLY A 20 -2.53 18.37 42.09
CA GLY A 20 -1.24 18.39 42.76
C GLY A 20 -0.13 17.53 42.13
N TYR A 21 -0.35 16.94 40.95
CA TYR A 21 0.73 16.28 40.22
C TYR A 21 1.66 17.30 39.57
N SER A 22 2.93 17.31 39.94
CA SER A 22 3.99 18.06 39.26
C SER A 22 4.83 17.12 38.43
N TYR A 23 5.05 17.52 37.15
CA TYR A 23 5.87 16.76 36.24
C TYR A 23 7.30 17.26 36.30
N HIS A 24 8.24 16.38 36.57
CA HIS A 24 9.67 16.71 36.66
C HIS A 24 10.47 16.24 35.45
N GLU A 25 9.86 15.51 34.53
CA GLU A 25 10.52 15.02 33.34
C GLU A 25 9.86 15.58 32.06
N ILE A 26 10.70 16.02 31.14
CA ILE A 26 10.27 16.39 29.80
C ILE A 26 9.88 15.09 29.09
N ILE A 27 8.59 14.91 28.81
CA ILE A 27 8.16 13.86 27.90
C ILE A 27 8.59 14.27 26.49
N GLU A 28 9.75 13.83 26.07
CA GLU A 28 10.13 13.89 24.66
C GLU A 28 9.16 13.00 23.90
N ILE A 29 8.15 13.61 23.30
CA ILE A 29 7.32 12.94 22.30
C ILE A 29 8.21 12.80 21.06
N ASN A 30 8.98 11.74 21.04
CA ASN A 30 9.78 11.38 19.91
C ASN A 30 8.80 11.02 18.78
N ASN A 31 8.39 12.00 17.99
CA ASN A 31 7.70 11.80 16.72
C ASN A 31 8.70 11.19 15.73
N LYS A 32 9.29 10.04 16.07
CA LYS A 32 9.96 9.24 15.06
C LYS A 32 8.88 8.80 14.10
N GLU A 33 8.81 9.47 12.97
CA GLU A 33 8.13 8.90 11.81
C GLU A 33 8.75 7.53 11.60
N LEU A 34 7.92 6.51 11.49
CA LEU A 34 8.39 5.16 11.24
C LEU A 34 9.15 5.19 9.91
N SER A 35 10.45 4.96 9.94
CA SER A 35 11.27 4.86 8.74
C SER A 35 11.45 3.40 8.34
N SER A 36 11.59 3.12 7.05
CA SER A 36 11.87 1.76 6.56
C SER A 36 13.12 1.17 7.22
N ASP A 37 14.14 1.99 7.49
CA ASP A 37 15.42 1.57 8.11
C ASP A 37 15.26 1.06 9.54
N SER A 38 14.20 1.47 10.25
CA SER A 38 13.91 1.01 11.62
C SER A 38 13.10 -0.29 11.66
N LEU A 39 12.66 -0.80 10.50
CA LEU A 39 11.86 -2.02 10.38
C LEU A 39 12.75 -3.26 10.16
N PRO A 40 12.29 -4.45 10.59
CA PRO A 40 13.06 -5.67 10.45
C PRO A 40 13.30 -6.05 8.98
N ASN A 41 14.46 -6.67 8.72
CA ASN A 41 14.84 -7.23 7.42
C ASN A 41 14.32 -8.67 7.22
N ASN A 42 13.22 -9.01 7.86
CA ASN A 42 12.62 -10.33 7.83
C ASN A 42 11.12 -10.23 7.56
N PHE A 43 10.62 -10.96 6.56
CA PHE A 43 9.21 -10.92 6.18
C PHE A 43 8.26 -11.34 7.30
N ASN A 44 8.60 -12.35 8.09
CA ASN A 44 7.73 -12.85 9.15
C ASN A 44 7.59 -11.83 10.28
N GLU A 45 8.70 -11.20 10.67
CA GLU A 45 8.70 -10.15 11.68
C GLU A 45 7.96 -8.90 11.19
N LEU A 46 8.23 -8.48 9.95
CA LEU A 46 7.54 -7.34 9.32
C LEU A 46 6.03 -7.61 9.21
N LYS A 47 5.63 -8.80 8.79
CA LYS A 47 4.23 -9.24 8.74
C LYS A 47 3.56 -9.15 10.10
N SER A 48 4.22 -9.66 11.15
CA SER A 48 3.71 -9.58 12.52
C SER A 48 3.50 -8.14 12.98
N LEU A 49 4.42 -7.23 12.65
CA LEU A 49 4.28 -5.80 12.97
C LEU A 49 3.10 -5.16 12.23
N VAL A 50 2.90 -5.49 10.95
CA VAL A 50 1.77 -4.99 10.15
C VAL A 50 0.45 -5.50 10.68
N GLU A 51 0.34 -6.79 10.97
CA GLU A 51 -0.89 -7.41 11.50
C GLU A 51 -1.33 -6.80 12.84
N ASN A 52 -0.36 -6.42 13.68
CA ASN A 52 -0.58 -5.81 14.99
C ASN A 52 -0.42 -4.28 14.98
N CYS A 53 -0.47 -3.62 13.82
CA CYS A 53 -0.26 -2.18 13.69
C CYS A 53 -1.45 -1.37 14.21
N TYR A 54 -1.18 -0.29 14.97
CA TYR A 54 -2.15 0.68 15.46
C TYR A 54 -1.73 2.14 15.20
N LEU A 55 -0.93 2.39 14.16
CA LEU A 55 -0.34 3.71 13.86
C LEU A 55 -1.36 4.75 13.41
N CYS A 56 -2.51 4.34 12.86
CA CYS A 56 -3.53 5.26 12.37
C CYS A 56 -4.95 4.78 12.72
N GLU A 57 -5.93 5.63 12.45
CA GLU A 57 -7.35 5.36 12.76
C GLU A 57 -7.96 4.20 11.97
N LEU A 58 -7.37 3.81 10.83
CA LEU A 58 -7.84 2.67 10.05
C LEU A 58 -7.79 1.35 10.83
N SER A 59 -6.91 1.26 11.83
CA SER A 59 -6.83 0.10 12.72
C SER A 59 -8.13 -0.17 13.50
N LYS A 60 -8.99 0.84 13.65
CA LYS A 60 -10.26 0.73 14.38
C LYS A 60 -11.43 0.22 13.54
N VAL A 61 -11.28 0.26 12.21
CA VAL A 61 -12.37 -0.05 11.26
C VAL A 61 -12.09 -1.27 10.39
N ARG A 62 -10.83 -1.73 10.36
CA ARG A 62 -10.44 -2.96 9.66
C ARG A 62 -10.86 -4.21 10.44
N LYS A 63 -11.05 -5.33 9.75
CA LYS A 63 -11.02 -6.66 10.35
C LYS A 63 -9.59 -7.19 10.42
N HIS A 64 -8.85 -7.04 9.31
CA HIS A 64 -7.46 -7.47 9.20
C HIS A 64 -6.57 -6.36 8.62
N ALA A 65 -5.32 -6.30 9.04
CA ALA A 65 -4.30 -5.61 8.27
C ALA A 65 -3.75 -6.58 7.22
N LEU A 66 -3.76 -6.17 5.95
CA LEU A 66 -3.25 -7.00 4.86
C LEU A 66 -1.79 -6.70 4.61
N PHE A 67 -0.96 -7.67 4.93
CA PHE A 67 0.43 -7.71 4.48
C PHE A 67 0.48 -8.16 3.02
N GLY A 68 1.58 -7.86 2.32
CA GLY A 68 1.75 -8.31 0.95
C GLY A 68 1.70 -9.84 0.83
N GLU A 69 1.26 -10.32 -0.33
CA GLU A 69 0.98 -11.71 -0.64
C GLU A 69 1.69 -12.13 -1.92
N GLY A 70 2.20 -13.36 -1.99
CA GLY A 70 2.85 -13.95 -3.16
C GLY A 70 4.33 -14.26 -2.96
N ASN A 71 5.10 -14.28 -4.06
CA ASN A 71 6.51 -14.65 -4.07
C ASN A 71 7.38 -13.52 -3.51
N GLN A 72 8.10 -13.79 -2.43
CA GLN A 72 9.02 -12.84 -1.79
C GLN A 72 10.25 -12.49 -2.65
N ASN A 73 10.53 -13.25 -3.70
CA ASN A 73 11.59 -12.99 -4.68
C ASN A 73 11.02 -12.67 -6.07
N ALA A 74 9.82 -12.09 -6.11
CA ALA A 74 9.13 -11.79 -7.36
C ALA A 74 9.86 -10.70 -8.18
N SER A 75 10.01 -10.92 -9.48
CA SER A 75 10.48 -9.90 -10.41
C SER A 75 9.42 -8.83 -10.68
N LEU A 76 8.13 -9.16 -10.48
CA LEU A 76 6.99 -8.27 -10.66
C LEU A 76 6.26 -8.04 -9.34
N MET A 77 6.11 -6.76 -8.98
CA MET A 77 5.35 -6.35 -7.81
C MET A 77 4.14 -5.50 -8.23
N LEU A 78 2.97 -5.86 -7.73
CA LEU A 78 1.73 -5.10 -7.93
C LEU A 78 1.41 -4.28 -6.68
N ILE A 79 1.07 -3.00 -6.84
CA ILE A 79 0.70 -2.13 -5.72
C ILE A 79 -0.69 -1.54 -5.97
N THR A 80 -1.63 -1.84 -5.08
CA THR A 80 -2.98 -1.25 -5.05
C THR A 80 -3.02 -0.05 -4.10
N ASP A 81 -4.11 0.70 -4.08
CA ASP A 81 -4.30 1.81 -3.13
C ASP A 81 -4.62 1.33 -1.71
N GLU A 82 -5.70 0.63 -1.50
CA GLU A 82 -6.14 0.12 -0.20
C GLU A 82 -6.91 -1.20 -0.35
N PRO A 83 -6.98 -2.04 0.70
CA PRO A 83 -7.79 -3.24 0.68
C PRO A 83 -9.28 -2.93 0.53
N THR A 84 -9.97 -3.71 -0.30
CA THR A 84 -11.43 -3.69 -0.40
C THR A 84 -12.08 -4.35 0.82
N ALA A 85 -13.41 -4.21 0.96
CA ALA A 85 -14.15 -4.85 2.05
C ALA A 85 -14.04 -6.38 2.02
N THR A 86 -14.04 -6.98 0.81
CA THR A 86 -13.93 -8.44 0.65
C THR A 86 -12.51 -8.94 0.95
N GLU A 87 -11.49 -8.17 0.54
CA GLU A 87 -10.08 -8.48 0.85
C GLU A 87 -9.82 -8.39 2.36
N ASP A 88 -10.34 -7.35 3.04
CA ASP A 88 -10.28 -7.20 4.50
C ASP A 88 -10.99 -8.35 5.22
N GLU A 89 -12.14 -8.79 4.70
CA GLU A 89 -12.93 -9.90 5.26
C GLU A 89 -12.18 -11.24 5.16
N LEU A 90 -11.64 -11.54 3.97
CA LEU A 90 -11.04 -12.83 3.64
C LEU A 90 -9.52 -12.85 3.84
N LYS A 91 -8.92 -11.73 4.24
CA LYS A 91 -7.48 -11.57 4.50
C LYS A 91 -6.62 -11.97 3.30
N SER A 92 -7.02 -11.61 2.08
CA SER A 92 -6.27 -11.89 0.85
C SER A 92 -6.51 -10.79 -0.20
N HIS A 93 -5.45 -10.38 -0.88
CA HIS A 93 -5.49 -9.44 -2.01
C HIS A 93 -6.16 -10.04 -3.26
N TYR A 94 -6.32 -11.35 -3.31
CA TYR A 94 -6.99 -12.07 -4.40
C TYR A 94 -8.46 -12.37 -4.10
N ALA A 95 -9.02 -11.82 -3.02
CA ALA A 95 -10.39 -12.08 -2.62
C ALA A 95 -11.42 -11.35 -3.49
N GLY A 96 -12.55 -12.03 -3.73
CA GLY A 96 -13.72 -11.48 -4.41
C GLY A 96 -13.52 -11.16 -5.88
N LYS A 97 -14.47 -10.40 -6.45
CA LYS A 97 -14.50 -10.07 -7.89
C LYS A 97 -13.24 -9.33 -8.38
N ASN A 98 -12.65 -8.49 -7.52
CA ASN A 98 -11.39 -7.82 -7.85
C ASN A 98 -10.26 -8.82 -7.99
N GLY A 99 -10.10 -9.71 -7.02
CA GLY A 99 -9.08 -10.77 -7.05
C GLY A 99 -9.23 -11.72 -8.23
N GLU A 100 -10.45 -12.16 -8.53
CA GLU A 100 -10.74 -12.99 -9.71
C GLU A 100 -10.38 -12.30 -11.03
N GLN A 101 -10.75 -11.01 -11.16
CA GLN A 101 -10.41 -10.25 -12.37
C GLN A 101 -8.89 -10.03 -12.47
N LEU A 102 -8.22 -9.74 -11.37
CA LEU A 102 -6.77 -9.59 -11.33
C LEU A 102 -6.06 -10.89 -11.72
N THR A 103 -6.47 -12.01 -11.15
CA THR A 103 -5.94 -13.34 -11.50
C THR A 103 -6.09 -13.61 -12.99
N LYS A 104 -7.26 -13.34 -13.58
CA LYS A 104 -7.46 -13.47 -15.03
C LYS A 104 -6.55 -12.55 -15.84
N MET A 105 -6.30 -11.32 -15.39
CA MET A 105 -5.39 -10.41 -16.08
C MET A 105 -3.95 -10.93 -16.05
N ILE A 106 -3.52 -11.49 -14.94
CA ILE A 106 -2.18 -12.06 -14.77
C ILE A 106 -2.06 -13.34 -15.62
N GLU A 107 -2.86 -14.33 -15.35
CA GLU A 107 -2.69 -15.69 -15.91
C GLU A 107 -3.03 -15.80 -17.40
N ASN A 108 -3.94 -14.95 -17.92
CA ASN A 108 -4.30 -14.97 -19.34
C ASN A 108 -3.38 -14.12 -20.23
N VAL A 109 -2.60 -13.20 -19.66
CA VAL A 109 -1.79 -12.26 -20.45
C VAL A 109 -0.31 -12.39 -20.16
N LEU A 110 0.07 -12.55 -18.90
CA LEU A 110 1.47 -12.70 -18.50
C LEU A 110 1.88 -14.19 -18.52
N PRO A 111 3.17 -14.50 -18.73
CA PRO A 111 3.69 -15.87 -18.60
C PRO A 111 3.93 -16.24 -17.11
N LEU A 112 3.06 -15.78 -16.21
CA LEU A 112 3.18 -15.90 -14.78
C LEU A 112 1.87 -16.35 -14.17
N LYS A 113 1.96 -17.06 -13.03
CA LYS A 113 0.83 -17.32 -12.14
C LYS A 113 0.78 -16.27 -11.04
N LYS A 114 -0.35 -16.16 -10.35
CA LYS A 114 -0.48 -15.24 -9.22
C LYS A 114 0.51 -15.52 -8.09
N GLU A 115 0.96 -16.78 -7.95
CA GLU A 115 1.96 -17.20 -6.98
C GLU A 115 3.39 -16.74 -7.33
N ASP A 116 3.65 -16.36 -8.60
CA ASP A 116 4.98 -15.92 -9.07
C ASP A 116 5.23 -14.44 -8.84
N ILE A 117 4.18 -13.67 -8.55
CA ILE A 117 4.23 -12.23 -8.32
C ILE A 117 4.06 -11.89 -6.85
N TYR A 118 4.40 -10.66 -6.48
CA TYR A 118 4.10 -10.10 -5.16
C TYR A 118 3.07 -8.98 -5.29
N ILE A 119 2.01 -9.03 -4.49
CA ILE A 119 0.99 -7.98 -4.45
C ILE A 119 0.91 -7.37 -3.06
N THR A 120 0.77 -6.06 -3.01
CA THR A 120 0.58 -5.30 -1.78
C THR A 120 -0.27 -4.05 -2.02
N SER A 121 -0.47 -3.24 -0.98
CA SER A 121 -1.22 -1.98 -1.04
C SER A 121 -0.46 -0.84 -0.38
N LEU A 122 -0.76 0.41 -0.76
CA LEU A 122 -0.19 1.61 -0.15
C LEU A 122 -0.48 1.67 1.34
N VAL A 123 -1.71 1.35 1.75
CA VAL A 123 -2.11 1.22 3.14
C VAL A 123 -2.61 -0.19 3.41
N LYS A 124 -2.25 -0.76 4.56
CA LYS A 124 -2.50 -2.16 4.90
C LYS A 124 -3.91 -2.42 5.47
N CYS A 125 -4.69 -1.38 5.60
CA CYS A 125 -6.00 -1.42 6.24
C CYS A 125 -7.04 -0.81 5.32
N LYS A 126 -8.22 -1.44 5.26
CA LYS A 126 -9.39 -0.89 4.60
C LYS A 126 -9.80 0.43 5.25
N SER A 127 -10.23 1.41 4.44
CA SER A 127 -10.88 2.63 4.90
C SER A 127 -12.39 2.58 4.68
N LEU A 128 -13.15 3.49 5.33
CA LEU A 128 -14.58 3.65 5.10
C LEU A 128 -14.89 4.66 4.00
N SER A 129 -14.02 5.67 3.83
CA SER A 129 -14.24 6.81 2.92
C SER A 129 -13.11 7.00 1.90
N GLY A 130 -12.25 6.02 1.74
CA GLY A 130 -11.03 6.09 0.94
C GLY A 130 -9.82 6.57 1.75
N MET A 131 -8.64 6.05 1.39
CA MET A 131 -7.38 6.46 2.01
C MET A 131 -7.05 7.92 1.69
N ASN A 132 -6.32 8.56 2.59
CA ASN A 132 -5.81 9.93 2.46
C ASN A 132 -4.29 10.00 2.74
N ALA A 133 -3.69 11.19 2.59
CA ALA A 133 -2.27 11.40 2.79
C ALA A 133 -1.78 11.05 4.22
N SER A 134 -2.59 11.30 5.24
CA SER A 134 -2.22 10.94 6.63
C SER A 134 -2.18 9.42 6.83
N HIS A 135 -3.10 8.68 6.22
CA HIS A 135 -3.10 7.22 6.26
C HIS A 135 -1.85 6.66 5.58
N PHE A 136 -1.51 7.20 4.39
CA PHE A 136 -0.31 6.79 3.67
C PHE A 136 0.96 7.11 4.47
N SER A 137 1.11 8.34 4.97
CA SER A 137 2.27 8.73 5.78
C SER A 137 2.50 7.80 6.97
N SER A 138 1.43 7.37 7.65
CA SER A 138 1.53 6.43 8.77
C SER A 138 1.88 5.00 8.35
N CYS A 139 1.62 4.61 7.10
CA CYS A 139 1.73 3.22 6.62
C CYS A 139 2.88 3.02 5.63
N SER A 140 3.39 4.08 5.01
CA SER A 140 4.35 4.05 3.91
C SER A 140 5.65 3.32 4.23
N ALA A 141 6.14 3.40 5.47
CA ALA A 141 7.35 2.71 5.89
C ALA A 141 7.26 1.19 5.67
N TYR A 142 6.09 0.60 5.95
CA TYR A 142 5.86 -0.83 5.68
C TYR A 142 5.91 -1.15 4.19
N LEU A 143 5.28 -0.32 3.35
CA LEU A 143 5.32 -0.51 1.90
C LEU A 143 6.75 -0.42 1.35
N PHE A 144 7.50 0.61 1.76
CA PHE A 144 8.89 0.78 1.29
C PHE A 144 9.78 -0.36 1.77
N LYS A 145 9.53 -0.89 2.98
CA LYS A 145 10.26 -2.06 3.46
C LYS A 145 9.91 -3.33 2.68
N GLU A 146 8.65 -3.53 2.31
CA GLU A 146 8.26 -4.64 1.43
C GLU A 146 8.93 -4.52 0.05
N ILE A 147 8.98 -3.31 -0.55
CA ILE A 147 9.67 -3.07 -1.83
C ILE A 147 11.16 -3.40 -1.70
N GLU A 148 11.81 -2.96 -0.62
CA GLU A 148 13.22 -3.24 -0.34
C GLU A 148 13.48 -4.75 -0.22
N LEU A 149 12.66 -5.47 0.54
CA LEU A 149 12.83 -6.90 0.79
C LEU A 149 12.55 -7.76 -0.45
N VAL A 150 11.52 -7.43 -1.24
CA VAL A 150 11.20 -8.12 -2.50
C VAL A 150 12.21 -7.77 -3.58
N ASN A 151 12.66 -6.52 -3.61
CA ASN A 151 13.58 -5.97 -4.63
C ASN A 151 13.15 -6.30 -6.07
N PRO A 152 11.91 -5.94 -6.48
CA PRO A 152 11.36 -6.34 -7.77
C PRO A 152 12.07 -5.60 -8.93
N LYS A 153 12.13 -6.21 -10.11
CA LYS A 153 12.61 -5.53 -11.33
C LYS A 153 11.59 -4.51 -11.85
N LEU A 154 10.31 -4.82 -11.70
CA LEU A 154 9.20 -4.00 -12.18
C LEU A 154 8.12 -3.87 -11.11
N ILE A 155 7.72 -2.64 -10.85
CA ILE A 155 6.57 -2.30 -10.02
C ILE A 155 5.42 -1.87 -10.93
N VAL A 156 4.24 -2.44 -10.76
CA VAL A 156 3.03 -2.01 -11.46
C VAL A 156 2.06 -1.41 -10.44
N THR A 157 1.74 -0.13 -10.59
CA THR A 157 0.74 0.52 -9.75
C THR A 157 -0.65 0.38 -10.35
N LEU A 158 -1.58 -0.20 -9.59
CA LEU A 158 -2.96 -0.46 -10.00
C LEU A 158 -3.86 0.71 -9.60
N GLY A 159 -3.86 1.77 -10.42
CA GLY A 159 -4.67 2.98 -10.26
C GLY A 159 -3.84 4.25 -10.05
N GLU A 160 -4.48 5.38 -10.31
CA GLU A 160 -3.88 6.71 -10.20
C GLU A 160 -3.37 7.02 -8.80
N LYS A 161 -4.17 6.71 -7.76
CA LYS A 161 -3.76 6.92 -6.37
C LYS A 161 -2.51 6.13 -6.03
N ALA A 162 -2.44 4.85 -6.45
CA ALA A 162 -1.29 4.01 -6.18
C ALA A 162 -0.01 4.61 -6.77
N TYR A 163 -0.07 5.15 -7.98
CA TYR A 163 1.06 5.85 -8.60
C TYR A 163 1.41 7.15 -7.87
N ASN A 164 0.43 8.04 -7.71
CA ASN A 164 0.67 9.39 -7.17
C ASN A 164 1.27 9.35 -5.76
N PHE A 165 0.79 8.45 -4.91
CA PHE A 165 1.35 8.31 -3.55
C PHE A 165 2.72 7.63 -3.54
N LEU A 166 2.95 6.62 -4.40
CA LEU A 166 4.24 5.94 -4.46
C LEU A 166 5.34 6.87 -5.00
N CYS A 167 5.05 7.54 -6.12
CA CYS A 167 6.05 8.36 -6.84
C CYS A 167 6.07 9.82 -6.37
N SER A 168 5.13 10.24 -5.51
CA SER A 168 4.96 11.63 -5.05
C SER A 168 4.84 12.60 -6.23
N ASP A 169 4.18 12.18 -7.31
CA ASP A 169 4.05 12.91 -8.56
C ASP A 169 2.58 13.25 -8.82
N VAL A 170 2.34 14.42 -9.44
CA VAL A 170 1.01 14.93 -9.77
C VAL A 170 0.91 15.18 -11.27
N VAL A 171 1.00 14.10 -12.03
CA VAL A 171 0.81 14.14 -13.49
C VAL A 171 -0.55 13.53 -13.83
N PRO A 172 -1.29 14.10 -14.81
CA PRO A 172 -2.55 13.51 -15.25
C PRO A 172 -2.38 12.03 -15.64
N PHE A 173 -3.18 11.17 -15.05
CA PHE A 173 -3.04 9.72 -15.16
C PHE A 173 -3.04 9.20 -16.60
N ASN A 174 -3.83 9.83 -17.48
CA ASN A 174 -3.90 9.49 -18.90
C ASN A 174 -2.57 9.73 -19.66
N GLN A 175 -1.68 10.57 -19.14
CA GLN A 175 -0.37 10.84 -19.74
C GLN A 175 0.69 9.82 -19.34
N ILE A 176 0.55 9.22 -18.15
CA ILE A 176 1.55 8.31 -17.60
C ILE A 176 1.14 6.84 -17.67
N ARG A 177 -0.16 6.56 -17.79
CA ARG A 177 -0.67 5.18 -17.86
C ARG A 177 0.00 4.39 -19.00
N GLY A 178 0.46 3.19 -18.67
CA GLY A 178 1.13 2.31 -19.61
C GLY A 178 2.48 2.80 -20.11
N GLN A 179 3.12 3.75 -19.41
CA GLN A 179 4.50 4.16 -19.66
C GLN A 179 5.42 3.66 -18.55
N PHE A 180 6.66 3.32 -18.91
CA PHE A 180 7.68 3.01 -17.91
C PHE A 180 8.29 4.29 -17.38
N ILE A 181 8.28 4.42 -16.07
CA ILE A 181 8.77 5.58 -15.33
C ILE A 181 9.84 5.11 -14.35
N ASN A 182 10.98 5.77 -14.35
CA ASN A 182 12.05 5.48 -13.40
C ASN A 182 11.72 6.11 -12.04
N TYR A 183 11.63 5.29 -11.01
CA TYR A 183 11.42 5.72 -9.63
C TYR A 183 12.54 5.12 -8.75
N LYS A 184 13.45 5.95 -8.27
CA LYS A 184 14.68 5.49 -7.58
C LYS A 184 15.43 4.48 -8.45
N THR A 185 15.60 3.26 -7.95
CA THR A 185 16.26 2.14 -8.64
C THR A 185 15.27 1.22 -9.37
N TYR A 186 13.98 1.50 -9.30
CA TYR A 186 12.91 0.66 -9.82
C TYR A 186 12.31 1.23 -11.11
N SER A 187 11.85 0.36 -11.98
CA SER A 187 10.97 0.72 -13.09
C SER A 187 9.51 0.61 -12.62
N VAL A 188 8.71 1.64 -12.85
CA VAL A 188 7.29 1.69 -12.45
C VAL A 188 6.43 1.83 -13.69
N LEU A 189 5.36 1.04 -13.82
CA LEU A 189 4.35 1.18 -14.86
C LEU A 189 2.96 1.35 -14.20
N PRO A 190 2.34 2.54 -14.31
CA PRO A 190 0.98 2.75 -13.86
C PRO A 190 -0.04 2.21 -14.86
N THR A 191 -1.06 1.50 -14.35
CA THR A 191 -2.22 1.05 -15.13
C THR A 191 -3.51 1.22 -14.34
N PHE A 192 -4.66 0.90 -14.93
CA PHE A 192 -5.95 1.02 -14.26
C PHE A 192 -6.07 0.10 -13.03
N SER A 193 -6.77 0.57 -12.00
CA SER A 193 -7.16 -0.30 -10.88
C SER A 193 -8.21 -1.32 -11.35
N VAL A 194 -8.19 -2.50 -10.74
CA VAL A 194 -9.14 -3.57 -11.06
C VAL A 194 -10.57 -3.13 -10.81
N SER A 195 -10.80 -2.41 -9.70
CA SER A 195 -12.12 -1.84 -9.37
C SER A 195 -12.63 -0.86 -10.44
N TYR A 196 -11.74 -0.09 -11.06
CA TYR A 196 -12.09 0.79 -12.17
C TYR A 196 -12.49 -0.02 -13.41
N LEU A 197 -11.73 -1.05 -13.77
CA LEU A 197 -12.00 -1.90 -14.95
C LEU A 197 -13.29 -2.71 -14.84
N LEU A 198 -13.68 -3.08 -13.62
CA LEU A 198 -14.97 -3.75 -13.38
C LEU A 198 -16.16 -2.80 -13.59
N ARG A 199 -16.00 -1.51 -13.29
CA ARG A 199 -17.03 -0.48 -13.51
C ARG A 199 -17.00 0.10 -14.92
N ASN A 200 -15.85 0.05 -15.61
CA ASN A 200 -15.62 0.61 -16.94
C ASN A 200 -15.06 -0.45 -17.89
N PRO A 201 -15.89 -1.37 -18.39
CA PRO A 201 -15.43 -2.47 -19.25
C PRO A 201 -14.76 -2.01 -20.55
N SER A 202 -15.10 -0.83 -21.08
CA SER A 202 -14.49 -0.24 -22.28
C SER A 202 -12.98 -0.02 -22.13
N SER A 203 -12.51 0.28 -20.91
CA SER A 203 -11.08 0.49 -20.62
C SER A 203 -10.26 -0.81 -20.53
N LYS A 204 -10.90 -1.98 -20.59
CA LYS A 204 -10.19 -3.27 -20.53
C LYS A 204 -9.23 -3.47 -21.71
N LYS A 205 -9.57 -2.95 -22.89
CA LYS A 205 -8.68 -3.01 -24.06
C LYS A 205 -7.37 -2.26 -23.83
N GLU A 206 -7.45 -1.10 -23.20
CA GLU A 206 -6.26 -0.31 -22.88
C GLU A 206 -5.42 -0.97 -21.78
N ALA A 207 -6.08 -1.49 -20.73
CA ALA A 207 -5.38 -2.26 -19.68
C ALA A 207 -4.69 -3.50 -20.27
N TYR A 208 -5.28 -4.16 -21.26
CA TYR A 208 -4.66 -5.28 -21.94
C TYR A 208 -3.36 -4.88 -22.65
N TYR A 209 -3.33 -3.72 -23.32
CA TYR A 209 -2.09 -3.21 -23.92
C TYR A 209 -1.02 -2.89 -22.87
N ASP A 210 -1.41 -2.37 -21.71
CA ASP A 210 -0.47 -2.15 -20.61
C ASP A 210 0.12 -3.50 -20.14
N MET A 211 -0.72 -4.54 -20.00
CA MET A 211 -0.27 -5.87 -19.61
C MET A 211 0.67 -6.51 -20.65
N LEU A 212 0.46 -6.26 -21.96
CA LEU A 212 1.37 -6.72 -23.02
C LEU A 212 2.75 -6.06 -22.91
N LYS A 213 2.83 -4.78 -22.53
CA LYS A 213 4.10 -4.09 -22.28
C LYS A 213 4.83 -4.71 -21.09
N ILE A 214 4.09 -5.01 -20.00
CA ILE A 214 4.65 -5.70 -18.83
C ILE A 214 5.22 -7.05 -19.25
N LYS A 215 4.44 -7.84 -20.04
CA LYS A 215 4.88 -9.13 -20.57
C LYS A 215 6.18 -9.03 -21.34
N SER A 216 6.27 -8.12 -22.33
CA SER A 216 7.48 -7.96 -23.13
C SER A 216 8.71 -7.61 -22.31
N THR A 217 8.55 -6.81 -21.25
CA THR A 217 9.65 -6.45 -20.34
C THR A 217 10.11 -7.64 -19.50
N LEU A 218 9.18 -8.48 -19.04
CA LEU A 218 9.52 -9.68 -18.27
C LEU A 218 10.23 -10.76 -19.11
N GLU A 219 9.89 -10.86 -20.40
CA GLU A 219 10.50 -11.82 -21.34
C GLU A 219 11.88 -11.35 -21.85
N SER A 220 12.16 -10.05 -21.80
CA SER A 220 13.42 -9.47 -22.28
C SER A 220 14.55 -9.46 -21.24
N ASN A 221 14.26 -9.86 -20.00
CA ASN A 221 15.17 -9.88 -18.83
C ASN A 221 15.37 -11.29 -18.28
#